data_0ff723f2f5f8a792811e2586a3d47cb5
#
_entry.id   0ff723f2f5f8a792811e2586a3d47cb5
#
_cell.length_a   1.000
_cell.length_b   1.000
_cell.length_c   1.000
_cell.angle_alpha   90.00
_cell.angle_beta   90.00
_cell.angle_gamma   90.00
#
_symmetry.space_group_name_H-M   'P 1'
#
loop_
_entity.id
_entity.type
_entity.pdbx_description
1 polymer ?
#
loop_
_entity_poly.entity_id
_entity_poly.type
_entity_poly.pdbx_seq_one_letter_code
_entity_poly.pdbx_strand_id
1 'polypeptide(L)'
;MECRVTTARLEISDFPRPAVARSLSPNGRVHWAQKHLARTAVHQRVWLEAFIQQLPKMRGLVVIRPTFTYPIERRRDIDNACTGVLKHAIDALVRGAWLVDDSLEYVRLEPPVVCVKPGVRSLVLEFETSDVVTDRQLPSVAESSVPAAQVGSTSQPRGRR
;
A
#
# COMPACT_ATOMS: atom_id res chain seq x y z
N MET A 1 15.04 -28.13 5.42
CA MET A 1 14.09 -27.04 5.78
C MET A 1 13.63 -26.43 4.46
N GLU A 2 12.47 -26.84 3.92
CA GLU A 2 11.97 -26.30 2.65
C GLU A 2 11.47 -24.88 2.88
N CYS A 3 12.15 -23.93 2.26
CA CYS A 3 11.70 -22.54 2.23
C CYS A 3 10.47 -22.47 1.31
N ARG A 4 9.28 -22.35 1.88
CA ARG A 4 8.04 -22.27 1.12
C ARG A 4 7.93 -20.86 0.53
N VAL A 5 8.26 -20.72 -0.74
CA VAL A 5 8.03 -19.49 -1.49
C VAL A 5 6.53 -19.33 -1.73
N THR A 6 5.97 -18.22 -1.30
CA THR A 6 4.58 -17.88 -1.57
C THR A 6 4.52 -16.74 -2.57
N THR A 7 3.68 -16.92 -3.58
CA THR A 7 3.40 -15.89 -4.58
C THR A 7 2.02 -15.29 -4.33
N ALA A 8 1.90 -13.97 -4.49
CA ALA A 8 0.63 -13.25 -4.46
C ALA A 8 0.58 -12.27 -5.62
N ARG A 9 -0.64 -11.87 -6.02
CA ARG A 9 -0.85 -10.95 -7.13
C ARG A 9 -1.93 -9.94 -6.76
N LEU A 10 -1.68 -8.69 -7.08
CA LEU A 10 -2.64 -7.60 -6.99
C LEU A 10 -2.79 -6.97 -8.37
N GLU A 11 -4.01 -6.96 -8.91
CA GLU A 11 -4.33 -6.34 -10.18
C GLU A 11 -5.25 -5.14 -9.97
N ILE A 12 -4.88 -3.99 -10.53
CA ILE A 12 -5.63 -2.75 -10.45
C ILE A 12 -6.02 -2.33 -11.86
N SER A 13 -7.28 -2.57 -12.21
CA SER A 13 -7.83 -2.22 -13.52
C SER A 13 -8.13 -0.73 -13.65
N ASP A 14 -8.12 -0.19 -14.88
CA ASP A 14 -8.26 1.24 -15.21
C ASP A 14 -7.32 2.15 -14.40
N PHE A 15 -6.08 1.68 -14.22
CA PHE A 15 -5.09 2.34 -13.38
C PHE A 15 -3.66 2.27 -13.97
N PRO A 16 -2.83 3.31 -13.83
CA PRO A 16 -3.18 4.64 -13.31
C PRO A 16 -3.95 5.48 -14.32
N ARG A 17 -4.90 6.27 -13.86
CA ARG A 17 -5.57 7.25 -14.73
C ARG A 17 -4.59 8.30 -15.20
N PRO A 18 -4.70 8.80 -16.47
CA PRO A 18 -3.69 9.72 -17.04
C PRO A 18 -3.45 10.98 -16.22
N ALA A 19 -4.51 11.55 -15.64
CA ALA A 19 -4.40 12.75 -14.79
C ALA A 19 -3.59 12.46 -13.51
N VAL A 20 -3.82 11.31 -12.88
CA VAL A 20 -3.11 10.89 -11.68
C VAL A 20 -1.63 10.64 -11.99
N ALA A 21 -1.33 9.89 -13.04
CA ALA A 21 0.05 9.61 -13.46
C ALA A 21 0.82 10.89 -13.77
N ARG A 22 0.18 11.86 -14.48
CA ARG A 22 0.78 13.17 -14.78
C ARG A 22 1.08 13.97 -13.51
N SER A 23 0.15 13.97 -12.56
CA SER A 23 0.31 14.72 -11.31
C SER A 23 1.40 14.16 -10.40
N LEU A 24 1.68 12.86 -10.48
CA LEU A 24 2.72 12.18 -9.70
C LEU A 24 4.06 12.08 -10.44
N SER A 25 4.14 12.51 -11.68
CA SER A 25 5.40 12.53 -12.44
C SER A 25 6.44 13.38 -11.70
N PRO A 26 7.68 12.91 -11.54
CA PRO A 26 8.77 13.68 -10.92
C PRO A 26 9.01 15.02 -11.58
N ASN A 27 8.85 15.09 -12.92
CA ASN A 27 9.04 16.29 -13.73
C ASN A 27 7.77 17.15 -13.87
N GLY A 28 6.66 16.73 -13.27
CA GLY A 28 5.39 17.45 -13.32
C GLY A 28 5.42 18.72 -12.47
N ARG A 29 5.29 19.89 -13.12
CA ARG A 29 5.08 21.19 -12.44
C ARG A 29 3.60 21.32 -12.04
N VAL A 30 3.18 20.56 -11.05
CA VAL A 30 1.79 20.54 -10.60
C VAL A 30 1.71 21.11 -9.19
N HIS A 31 0.64 21.87 -8.91
CA HIS A 31 0.41 22.44 -7.60
C HIS A 31 0.36 21.34 -6.53
N TRP A 32 0.89 21.63 -5.33
CA TRP A 32 1.00 20.66 -4.25
C TRP A 32 -0.35 19.99 -3.87
N ALA A 33 -1.46 20.74 -3.93
CA ALA A 33 -2.80 20.22 -3.65
C ALA A 33 -3.21 19.13 -4.66
N GLN A 34 -2.89 19.31 -5.96
CA GLN A 34 -3.16 18.30 -6.98
C GLN A 34 -2.28 17.04 -6.79
N LYS A 35 -1.02 17.23 -6.40
CA LYS A 35 -0.14 16.09 -6.04
C LYS A 35 -0.70 15.33 -4.85
N HIS A 36 -1.20 16.04 -3.84
CA HIS A 36 -1.81 15.43 -2.66
C HIS A 36 -3.06 14.62 -3.02
N LEU A 37 -3.97 15.18 -3.81
CA LEU A 37 -5.17 14.48 -4.29
C LEU A 37 -4.82 13.24 -5.12
N ALA A 38 -3.84 13.37 -6.02
CA ALA A 38 -3.39 12.24 -6.84
C ALA A 38 -2.79 11.11 -5.99
N ARG A 39 -1.97 11.45 -4.98
CA ARG A 39 -1.44 10.49 -4.00
C ARG A 39 -2.55 9.79 -3.24
N THR A 40 -3.50 10.55 -2.71
CA THR A 40 -4.65 10.00 -1.98
C THR A 40 -5.46 9.06 -2.85
N ALA A 41 -5.70 9.41 -4.12
CA ALA A 41 -6.41 8.56 -5.07
C ALA A 41 -5.68 7.22 -5.32
N VAL A 42 -4.35 7.24 -5.44
CA VAL A 42 -3.55 6.02 -5.56
C VAL A 42 -3.68 5.16 -4.30
N HIS A 43 -3.50 5.77 -3.13
CA HIS A 43 -3.60 5.04 -1.86
C HIS A 43 -4.96 4.36 -1.69
N GLN A 44 -6.04 5.10 -1.92
CA GLN A 44 -7.40 4.56 -1.79
C GLN A 44 -7.64 3.41 -2.77
N ARG A 45 -7.20 3.56 -4.03
CA ARG A 45 -7.40 2.54 -5.04
C ARG A 45 -6.61 1.27 -4.74
N VAL A 46 -5.34 1.38 -4.40
CA VAL A 46 -4.49 0.24 -4.03
C VAL A 46 -5.04 -0.47 -2.79
N TRP A 47 -5.43 0.31 -1.79
CA TRP A 47 -5.98 -0.21 -0.53
C TRP A 47 -7.27 -1.00 -0.75
N LEU A 48 -8.20 -0.43 -1.54
CA LEU A 48 -9.45 -1.06 -1.88
C LEU A 48 -9.24 -2.39 -2.62
N GLU A 49 -8.37 -2.39 -3.64
CA GLU A 49 -8.11 -3.59 -4.43
C GLU A 49 -7.38 -4.66 -3.60
N ALA A 50 -6.42 -4.28 -2.76
CA ALA A 50 -5.73 -5.21 -1.88
C ALA A 50 -6.71 -5.86 -0.89
N PHE A 51 -7.70 -5.11 -0.40
CA PHE A 51 -8.76 -5.64 0.47
C PHE A 51 -9.71 -6.58 -0.29
N ILE A 52 -10.22 -6.15 -1.46
CA ILE A 52 -11.17 -6.94 -2.28
C ILE A 52 -10.53 -8.26 -2.73
N GLN A 53 -9.27 -8.21 -3.19
CA GLN A 53 -8.55 -9.37 -3.68
C GLN A 53 -7.93 -10.20 -2.56
N GLN A 54 -8.18 -9.83 -1.29
CA GLN A 54 -7.68 -10.53 -0.11
C GLN A 54 -6.16 -10.74 -0.16
N LEU A 55 -5.43 -9.68 -0.52
CA LEU A 55 -3.98 -9.74 -0.59
C LEU A 55 -3.42 -10.19 0.78
N PRO A 56 -2.60 -11.24 0.83
CA PRO A 56 -2.04 -11.72 2.09
C PRO A 56 -1.07 -10.71 2.69
N LYS A 57 -1.00 -10.65 4.02
CA LYS A 57 0.00 -9.87 4.72
C LYS A 57 1.35 -10.57 4.62
N MET A 58 2.33 -9.89 4.08
CA MET A 58 3.66 -10.40 3.85
C MET A 58 4.62 -9.82 4.90
N ARG A 59 5.44 -10.70 5.47
CA ARG A 59 6.52 -10.34 6.40
C ARG A 59 7.84 -10.82 5.82
N GLY A 60 8.94 -10.24 6.24
CA GLY A 60 10.24 -10.54 5.67
C GLY A 60 10.47 -9.86 4.31
N LEU A 61 11.45 -10.34 3.57
CA LEU A 61 11.81 -9.78 2.27
C LEU A 61 10.78 -10.18 1.20
N VAL A 62 10.22 -9.18 0.54
CA VAL A 62 9.24 -9.32 -0.55
C VAL A 62 9.85 -8.81 -1.85
N VAL A 63 9.91 -9.66 -2.86
CA VAL A 63 10.25 -9.24 -4.23
C VAL A 63 8.98 -8.81 -4.94
N ILE A 64 8.96 -7.59 -5.49
CA ILE A 64 7.81 -7.02 -6.20
C ILE A 64 8.16 -6.85 -7.67
N ARG A 65 7.35 -7.44 -8.56
CA ARG A 65 7.45 -7.33 -10.02
C ARG A 65 6.27 -6.53 -10.56
N PRO A 66 6.45 -5.23 -10.89
CA PRO A 66 5.39 -4.41 -11.41
C PRO A 66 5.24 -4.54 -12.93
N THR A 67 4.01 -4.69 -13.40
CA THR A 67 3.67 -4.64 -14.83
C THR A 67 2.62 -3.58 -15.09
N PHE A 68 2.94 -2.61 -15.93
CA PHE A 68 2.00 -1.59 -16.40
C PHE A 68 1.48 -1.94 -17.77
N THR A 69 0.16 -1.97 -17.94
CA THR A 69 -0.47 -2.13 -19.25
C THR A 69 -1.11 -0.81 -19.68
N TYR A 70 -0.84 -0.38 -20.90
CA TYR A 70 -1.39 0.84 -21.49
C TYR A 70 -2.17 0.54 -22.77
N PRO A 71 -3.26 1.30 -23.04
CA PRO A 71 -4.11 1.06 -24.20
C PRO A 71 -3.50 1.50 -25.53
N ILE A 72 -2.48 2.35 -25.49
CA ILE A 72 -1.90 2.99 -26.67
C ILE A 72 -0.37 2.94 -26.57
N GLU A 73 0.28 2.56 -27.67
CA GLU A 73 1.72 2.67 -27.80
C GLU A 73 2.14 4.15 -27.87
N ARG A 74 2.99 4.55 -26.95
CA ARG A 74 3.62 5.87 -26.92
C ARG A 74 5.03 5.73 -26.37
N ARG A 75 5.94 6.57 -26.89
CA ARG A 75 7.24 6.72 -26.24
C ARG A 75 7.01 7.20 -24.82
N ARG A 76 7.40 6.38 -23.84
CA ARG A 76 7.29 6.68 -22.41
C ARG A 76 8.69 6.60 -21.80
N ASP A 77 8.96 7.58 -21.00
CA ASP A 77 10.06 7.50 -20.06
C ASP A 77 9.56 6.65 -18.87
N ILE A 78 10.13 5.48 -18.70
CA ILE A 78 9.72 4.50 -17.69
C ILE A 78 9.85 5.12 -16.28
N ASP A 79 10.91 5.89 -16.04
CA ASP A 79 11.13 6.56 -14.78
C ASP A 79 10.01 7.55 -14.46
N ASN A 80 9.57 8.33 -15.44
CA ASN A 80 8.50 9.31 -15.26
C ASN A 80 7.10 8.68 -15.22
N ALA A 81 6.88 7.63 -16.01
CA ALA A 81 5.55 7.03 -16.13
C ALA A 81 5.19 6.09 -14.97
N CYS A 82 6.18 5.45 -14.40
CA CYS A 82 5.97 4.36 -13.44
C CYS A 82 6.40 4.74 -12.02
N THR A 83 7.56 5.38 -11.84
CA THR A 83 8.18 5.58 -10.53
C THR A 83 7.29 6.33 -9.56
N GLY A 84 6.66 7.43 -10.00
CA GLY A 84 5.80 8.23 -9.12
C GLY A 84 4.57 7.47 -8.63
N VAL A 85 3.91 6.74 -9.52
CA VAL A 85 2.71 5.93 -9.17
C VAL A 85 3.10 4.73 -8.32
N LEU A 86 4.17 4.02 -8.72
CA LEU A 86 4.63 2.81 -8.06
C LEU A 86 5.06 3.06 -6.63
N LYS A 87 5.81 4.15 -6.39
CA LYS A 87 6.18 4.55 -5.04
C LYS A 87 4.94 4.68 -4.15
N HIS A 88 3.94 5.43 -4.60
CA HIS A 88 2.73 5.64 -3.80
C HIS A 88 1.86 4.38 -3.67
N ALA A 89 1.94 3.45 -4.62
CA ALA A 89 1.29 2.15 -4.49
C ALA A 89 1.95 1.31 -3.39
N ILE A 90 3.28 1.29 -3.32
CA ILE A 90 4.03 0.61 -2.25
C ILE A 90 3.77 1.28 -0.90
N ASP A 91 3.83 2.62 -0.81
CA ASP A 91 3.50 3.38 0.40
C ASP A 91 2.08 3.03 0.93
N ALA A 92 1.12 2.80 0.02
CA ALA A 92 -0.24 2.40 0.38
C ALA A 92 -0.29 1.00 1.00
N LEU A 93 0.48 0.05 0.45
CA LEU A 93 0.55 -1.32 0.97
C LEU A 93 1.22 -1.37 2.34
N VAL A 94 2.27 -0.58 2.56
CA VAL A 94 2.91 -0.44 3.89
C VAL A 94 1.94 0.16 4.90
N ARG A 95 1.24 1.24 4.56
CA ARG A 95 0.23 1.88 5.44
C ARG A 95 -0.95 0.97 5.75
N GLY A 96 -1.31 0.08 4.84
CA GLY A 96 -2.36 -0.92 5.02
C GLY A 96 -1.89 -2.19 5.74
N ALA A 97 -0.62 -2.24 6.15
CA ALA A 97 0.02 -3.38 6.81
C ALA A 97 0.02 -4.69 5.99
N TRP A 98 -0.01 -4.60 4.65
CA TRP A 98 0.28 -5.74 3.77
C TRP A 98 1.77 -5.97 3.59
N LEU A 99 2.57 -4.91 3.66
CA LEU A 99 4.04 -4.93 3.74
C LEU A 99 4.49 -4.34 5.07
N VAL A 100 5.64 -4.76 5.55
CA VAL A 100 6.20 -4.27 6.83
C VAL A 100 6.73 -2.85 6.67
N ASP A 101 7.54 -2.63 5.62
CA ASP A 101 8.23 -1.37 5.33
C ASP A 101 8.59 -1.33 3.83
N ASP A 102 8.94 -0.16 3.30
CA ASP A 102 9.42 0.03 1.92
C ASP A 102 10.95 0.07 1.79
N SER A 103 11.67 -0.17 2.88
CA SER A 103 13.14 -0.21 2.87
C SER A 103 13.70 -1.44 2.16
N LEU A 104 14.96 -1.38 1.76
CA LEU A 104 15.67 -2.46 1.05
C LEU A 104 15.77 -3.77 1.84
N GLU A 105 15.55 -3.72 3.14
CA GLU A 105 15.50 -4.89 4.00
C GLU A 105 14.22 -5.70 3.81
N TYR A 106 13.10 -5.03 3.50
CA TYR A 106 11.78 -5.63 3.37
C TYR A 106 11.25 -5.68 1.94
N VAL A 107 11.71 -4.79 1.06
CA VAL A 107 11.22 -4.73 -0.32
C VAL A 107 12.36 -4.69 -1.32
N ARG A 108 12.35 -5.63 -2.25
CA ARG A 108 13.15 -5.62 -3.46
C ARG A 108 12.25 -5.35 -4.65
N LEU A 109 12.34 -4.16 -5.19
CA LEU A 109 11.57 -3.77 -6.36
C LEU A 109 12.33 -4.11 -7.65
N GLU A 110 11.74 -4.92 -8.51
CA GLU A 110 12.28 -5.16 -9.85
C GLU A 110 11.88 -4.03 -10.82
N PRO A 111 12.67 -3.80 -11.90
CA PRO A 111 12.31 -2.82 -12.91
C PRO A 111 10.91 -3.06 -13.46
N PRO A 112 10.08 -2.01 -13.64
CA PRO A 112 8.73 -2.16 -14.15
C PRO A 112 8.73 -2.62 -15.61
N VAL A 113 7.88 -3.59 -15.91
CA VAL A 113 7.58 -4.03 -17.28
C VAL A 113 6.44 -3.18 -17.83
N VAL A 114 6.57 -2.72 -19.08
CA VAL A 114 5.53 -1.96 -19.77
C VAL A 114 5.00 -2.76 -20.95
N CYS A 115 3.70 -3.05 -20.92
CA CYS A 115 2.97 -3.74 -21.98
C CYS A 115 2.00 -2.78 -22.67
N VAL A 116 1.71 -3.06 -23.94
CA VAL A 116 0.67 -2.34 -24.70
C VAL A 116 -0.41 -3.32 -25.08
N LYS A 117 -1.66 -3.03 -24.69
CA LYS A 117 -2.84 -3.80 -25.05
C LYS A 117 -4.00 -2.85 -25.32
N PRO A 118 -4.53 -2.80 -26.55
CA PRO A 118 -5.63 -1.90 -26.90
C PRO A 118 -6.81 -1.99 -25.93
N GLY A 119 -7.31 -0.86 -25.49
CA GLY A 119 -8.44 -0.77 -24.55
C GLY A 119 -8.14 -1.16 -23.10
N VAL A 120 -6.96 -1.66 -22.79
CA VAL A 120 -6.60 -2.11 -21.44
C VAL A 120 -5.65 -1.13 -20.77
N ARG A 121 -5.98 -0.77 -19.53
CA ARG A 121 -5.09 -0.03 -18.65
C ARG A 121 -5.08 -0.74 -17.29
N SER A 122 -3.92 -1.14 -16.83
CA SER A 122 -3.79 -1.79 -15.51
C SER A 122 -2.40 -1.64 -14.92
N LEU A 123 -2.34 -1.79 -13.62
CA LEU A 123 -1.12 -2.09 -12.87
C LEU A 123 -1.28 -3.46 -12.24
N VAL A 124 -0.34 -4.33 -12.48
CA VAL A 124 -0.24 -5.63 -11.82
C VAL A 124 1.02 -5.60 -10.96
N LEU A 125 0.88 -5.97 -9.70
CA LEU A 125 1.98 -6.21 -8.78
C LEU A 125 2.01 -7.69 -8.45
N GLU A 126 3.10 -8.37 -8.80
CA GLU A 126 3.37 -9.74 -8.40
C GLU A 126 4.35 -9.73 -7.24
N PHE A 127 4.02 -10.48 -6.21
CA PHE A 127 4.79 -10.55 -4.97
C PHE A 127 5.34 -11.96 -4.80
N GLU A 128 6.58 -12.05 -4.38
CA GLU A 128 7.24 -13.30 -4.01
C GLU A 128 7.87 -13.12 -2.63
N THR A 129 7.50 -13.97 -1.68
CA THR A 129 8.02 -13.92 -0.31
C THR A 129 8.14 -15.31 0.28
N SER A 130 9.10 -15.49 1.19
CA SER A 130 9.23 -16.72 2.00
C SER A 130 8.31 -16.73 3.22
N ASP A 131 7.81 -15.55 3.66
CA ASP A 131 7.08 -15.37 4.91
C ASP A 131 5.71 -14.73 4.70
N VAL A 132 4.65 -15.52 4.82
CA VAL A 132 3.26 -15.06 4.79
C VAL A 132 2.61 -15.27 6.14
N VAL A 133 1.98 -14.25 6.67
CA VAL A 133 1.11 -14.36 7.85
C VAL A 133 -0.30 -14.70 7.38
N THR A 134 -0.73 -15.91 7.65
CA THR A 134 -2.14 -16.27 7.52
C THR A 134 -2.90 -15.69 8.73
N ASP A 135 -3.98 -14.94 8.50
CA ASP A 135 -4.79 -14.29 9.55
C ASP A 135 -5.33 -15.26 10.64
N ARG A 136 -5.13 -16.56 10.48
CA ARG A 136 -5.49 -17.58 11.47
C ARG A 136 -4.60 -17.58 12.72
N GLN A 137 -3.54 -16.78 12.79
CA GLN A 137 -2.59 -16.71 13.91
C GLN A 137 -2.58 -15.37 14.65
N LEU A 138 -3.63 -14.56 14.55
CA LEU A 138 -3.78 -13.47 15.51
C LEU A 138 -4.02 -14.12 16.89
N PRO A 139 -3.13 -13.91 17.89
CA PRO A 139 -3.43 -14.33 19.24
C PRO A 139 -4.73 -13.63 19.64
N SER A 140 -5.70 -14.42 20.10
CA SER A 140 -6.89 -13.94 20.79
C SER A 140 -6.42 -12.87 21.79
N VAL A 141 -6.92 -11.64 21.62
CA VAL A 141 -6.70 -10.58 22.60
C VAL A 141 -7.33 -11.08 23.89
N ALA A 142 -6.48 -11.58 24.78
CA ALA A 142 -6.91 -11.93 26.13
C ALA A 142 -7.54 -10.66 26.73
N GLU A 143 -8.79 -10.77 27.10
CA GLU A 143 -9.54 -9.75 27.85
C GLU A 143 -8.66 -9.24 29.00
N SER A 144 -8.05 -8.07 28.84
CA SER A 144 -7.45 -7.37 29.94
C SER A 144 -8.61 -6.84 30.79
N SER A 145 -8.90 -7.57 31.86
CA SER A 145 -9.79 -7.15 32.93
C SER A 145 -9.38 -5.76 33.41
N VAL A 146 -10.24 -4.79 33.11
CA VAL A 146 -10.15 -3.43 33.65
C VAL A 146 -10.32 -3.52 35.17
N PRO A 147 -9.34 -3.14 36.00
CA PRO A 147 -9.56 -3.07 37.43
C PRO A 147 -10.55 -1.91 37.71
N ALA A 148 -11.64 -2.23 38.42
CA ALA A 148 -12.63 -1.29 38.88
C ALA A 148 -11.96 -0.17 39.70
N ALA A 149 -12.00 1.05 39.20
CA ALA A 149 -11.56 2.23 39.92
C ALA A 149 -12.52 2.47 41.10
N GLN A 150 -11.97 2.38 42.31
CA GLN A 150 -12.65 2.75 43.54
C GLN A 150 -13.05 4.21 43.52
N VAL A 151 -14.34 4.45 43.65
CA VAL A 151 -14.93 5.77 43.90
C VAL A 151 -14.57 6.19 45.31
N GLY A 152 -13.53 6.98 45.44
CA GLY A 152 -13.18 7.67 46.68
C GLY A 152 -13.99 8.99 46.80
N SER A 153 -15.05 8.98 47.60
CA SER A 153 -15.74 10.15 48.04
C SER A 153 -14.88 10.88 49.06
N THR A 154 -14.57 12.16 48.80
CA THR A 154 -14.20 13.10 49.89
C THR A 154 -14.80 14.47 49.60
N SER A 155 -15.87 14.72 50.28
CA SER A 155 -16.45 16.05 50.53
C SER A 155 -15.54 16.81 51.51
N GLN A 156 -15.23 18.07 51.27
CA GLN A 156 -15.42 19.15 52.24
C GLN A 156 -15.10 20.54 51.68
N PRO A 157 -15.78 21.57 52.23
CA PRO A 157 -15.85 22.93 51.66
C PRO A 157 -15.02 23.94 52.46
N ARG A 158 -15.10 25.24 52.03
CA ARG A 158 -14.60 26.48 52.62
C ARG A 158 -13.28 26.99 52.02
N GLY A 159 -13.18 28.24 51.65
CA GLY A 159 -13.60 29.48 52.22
C GLY A 159 -13.14 30.68 51.36
N ARG A 160 -13.93 31.71 51.48
CA ARG A 160 -13.78 33.10 51.14
C ARG A 160 -12.34 33.68 51.26
N ARG A 161 -11.91 34.44 50.26
CA ARG A 161 -11.71 35.93 50.34
C ARG A 161 -11.41 36.48 48.96
#